data_c4e273d2a9dec6f8b1fe4b168c3ba362
#
_entry.id   c4e273d2a9dec6f8b1fe4b168c3ba362
#
_cell.length_a   1.000
_cell.length_b   1.000
_cell.length_c   1.000
_cell.angle_alpha   90.00
_cell.angle_beta   90.00
_cell.angle_gamma   90.00
#
_symmetry.space_group_name_H-M   'P 1'
#
loop_
_entity.id
_entity.type
_entity.pdbx_description
1 polymer ?
#
loop_
_entity_poly.entity_id
_entity_poly.type
_entity_poly.pdbx_seq_one_letter_code
_entity_poly.pdbx_strand_id
1 'polypeptide(L)'
;MCSVAVTGASGFLGQHIIQHLQLNAPWVTEIRAFDMTSFSKALDYKSRLDVSIYTGDIGDTQALRKAFHNVSAVLHVASVIDVQFQPDRKLLRKVNVEGTANVIAACQTEDVPILIYCSTISAVQGYFNCLGGSETDVEDTWPLLFRDYGGTKKEAEWMVLRADKTPLTNGGTLRTVSLIPPTMYGEGDRLIATILQYASDNNGNFIRMGNGKNLEAYAYVGNVAWGFVCCLKTMFNDPNFGNEKMFIMDDTPPQSIQALSKTYLEDRGFKMTSYYIPLSVLFLICLLLEMVCLLISPFKRISFPLSLSAIVFSMQKFYVRYDKAKTLIEYTPLFSVEESNQRSLPYYRNVKLRK
;
A
#
# COMPACT_ATOMS: atom_id res chain seq x y z
N MET A 1 -8.13 -28.18 4.00
CA MET A 1 -8.69 -27.08 3.15
C MET A 1 -7.95 -25.81 3.52
N CYS A 2 -7.56 -25.01 2.54
CA CYS A 2 -6.86 -23.76 2.77
C CYS A 2 -7.81 -22.60 2.45
N SER A 3 -8.40 -21.97 3.48
CA SER A 3 -9.26 -20.83 3.36
C SER A 3 -8.49 -19.55 3.70
N VAL A 4 -8.63 -18.50 2.87
CA VAL A 4 -7.91 -17.24 3.00
C VAL A 4 -8.90 -16.09 3.03
N ALA A 5 -8.83 -15.25 4.08
CA ALA A 5 -9.58 -14.00 4.14
C ALA A 5 -8.67 -12.81 3.78
N VAL A 6 -9.20 -11.89 2.98
CA VAL A 6 -8.52 -10.66 2.58
C VAL A 6 -9.34 -9.48 3.10
N THR A 7 -8.79 -8.69 4.02
CA THR A 7 -9.41 -7.43 4.44
C THR A 7 -8.99 -6.30 3.51
N GLY A 8 -9.86 -5.34 3.24
CA GLY A 8 -9.59 -4.33 2.21
C GLY A 8 -9.68 -4.92 0.79
N ALA A 9 -10.48 -5.96 0.64
CA ALA A 9 -10.60 -6.77 -0.58
C ALA A 9 -11.06 -5.98 -1.80
N SER A 10 -11.91 -4.97 -1.60
CA SER A 10 -12.40 -4.09 -2.67
C SER A 10 -11.42 -2.98 -3.05
N GLY A 11 -10.35 -2.82 -2.28
CA GLY A 11 -9.30 -1.81 -2.50
C GLY A 11 -8.33 -2.18 -3.62
N PHE A 12 -7.42 -1.24 -3.94
CA PHE A 12 -6.43 -1.35 -4.99
C PHE A 12 -5.59 -2.64 -4.89
N LEU A 13 -4.88 -2.85 -3.78
CA LEU A 13 -4.07 -4.05 -3.57
C LEU A 13 -4.93 -5.31 -3.35
N GLY A 14 -6.06 -5.19 -2.65
CA GLY A 14 -6.94 -6.32 -2.34
C GLY A 14 -7.48 -7.03 -3.58
N GLN A 15 -7.87 -6.27 -4.62
CA GLN A 15 -8.31 -6.81 -5.91
C GLN A 15 -7.23 -7.66 -6.58
N HIS A 16 -5.98 -7.20 -6.58
CA HIS A 16 -4.84 -7.92 -7.16
C HIS A 16 -4.44 -9.15 -6.34
N ILE A 17 -4.52 -9.08 -5.01
CA ILE A 17 -4.31 -10.25 -4.15
C ILE A 17 -5.35 -11.33 -4.46
N ILE A 18 -6.63 -10.98 -4.52
CA ILE A 18 -7.68 -11.94 -4.88
C ILE A 18 -7.45 -12.51 -6.29
N GLN A 19 -7.04 -11.71 -7.26
CA GLN A 19 -6.67 -12.19 -8.58
C GLN A 19 -5.55 -13.24 -8.51
N HIS A 20 -4.48 -12.98 -7.76
CA HIS A 20 -3.37 -13.94 -7.63
C HIS A 20 -3.74 -15.19 -6.86
N LEU A 21 -4.58 -15.10 -5.82
CA LEU A 21 -5.14 -16.26 -5.13
C LEU A 21 -5.96 -17.15 -6.09
N GLN A 22 -6.66 -16.54 -7.04
CA GLN A 22 -7.42 -17.26 -8.06
C GLN A 22 -6.53 -17.94 -9.10
N LEU A 23 -5.48 -17.25 -9.58
CA LEU A 23 -4.69 -17.67 -10.72
C LEU A 23 -3.44 -18.48 -10.33
N ASN A 24 -2.80 -18.12 -9.21
CA ASN A 24 -1.45 -18.58 -8.87
C ASN A 24 -1.36 -19.34 -7.53
N ALA A 25 -2.50 -19.57 -6.85
CA ALA A 25 -2.54 -20.30 -5.58
C ALA A 25 -3.53 -21.50 -5.67
N PRO A 26 -3.23 -22.55 -6.47
CA PRO A 26 -4.14 -23.67 -6.66
C PRO A 26 -4.44 -24.46 -5.38
N TRP A 27 -3.60 -24.34 -4.35
CA TRP A 27 -3.80 -24.95 -3.03
C TRP A 27 -4.85 -24.22 -2.18
N VAL A 28 -5.21 -22.97 -2.50
CA VAL A 28 -6.29 -22.24 -1.84
C VAL A 28 -7.61 -22.78 -2.32
N THR A 29 -8.48 -23.16 -1.39
CA THR A 29 -9.78 -23.78 -1.66
C THR A 29 -10.96 -22.86 -1.38
N GLU A 30 -10.77 -21.77 -0.62
CA GLU A 30 -11.80 -20.77 -0.31
C GLU A 30 -11.14 -19.39 -0.22
N ILE A 31 -11.82 -18.38 -0.77
CA ILE A 31 -11.41 -16.97 -0.69
C ILE A 31 -12.56 -16.17 -0.08
N ARG A 32 -12.29 -15.44 1.00
CA ARG A 32 -13.22 -14.51 1.63
C ARG A 32 -12.78 -13.09 1.44
N ALA A 33 -13.63 -12.29 0.83
CA ALA A 33 -13.43 -10.85 0.67
C ALA A 33 -14.13 -10.10 1.80
N PHE A 34 -13.36 -9.43 2.66
CA PHE A 34 -13.89 -8.57 3.72
C PHE A 34 -13.56 -7.11 3.42
N ASP A 35 -14.58 -6.26 3.34
CA ASP A 35 -14.41 -4.83 3.08
C ASP A 35 -15.65 -4.05 3.56
N MET A 36 -15.51 -2.76 3.78
CA MET A 36 -16.65 -1.85 4.04
C MET A 36 -17.59 -1.74 2.83
N THR A 37 -17.02 -1.90 1.64
CA THR A 37 -17.76 -1.94 0.38
C THR A 37 -17.90 -3.38 -0.09
N SER A 38 -19.11 -3.81 -0.47
CA SER A 38 -19.34 -5.14 -1.01
C SER A 38 -18.38 -5.42 -2.17
N PHE A 39 -17.69 -6.55 -2.11
CA PHE A 39 -16.69 -6.92 -3.13
C PHE A 39 -17.37 -7.14 -4.49
N SER A 40 -16.81 -6.49 -5.50
CA SER A 40 -17.10 -6.74 -6.90
C SER A 40 -15.79 -6.83 -7.65
N LYS A 41 -15.64 -7.85 -8.47
CA LYS A 41 -14.43 -8.07 -9.26
C LYS A 41 -14.20 -6.89 -10.22
N ALA A 42 -13.13 -6.13 -10.00
CA ALA A 42 -12.78 -4.96 -10.82
C ALA A 42 -11.75 -5.30 -11.92
N LEU A 43 -11.01 -6.39 -11.77
CA LEU A 43 -9.98 -6.82 -12.72
C LEU A 43 -10.52 -7.92 -13.63
N ASP A 44 -10.00 -7.96 -14.86
CA ASP A 44 -10.37 -9.01 -15.83
C ASP A 44 -9.47 -10.24 -15.67
N TYR A 45 -10.04 -11.34 -15.17
CA TYR A 45 -9.40 -12.65 -15.06
C TYR A 45 -10.46 -13.75 -14.96
N LYS A 46 -10.09 -14.99 -15.30
CA LYS A 46 -10.96 -16.15 -15.13
C LYS A 46 -10.95 -16.58 -13.66
N SER A 47 -12.11 -16.54 -13.01
CA SER A 47 -12.26 -17.02 -11.63
C SER A 47 -12.23 -18.54 -11.59
N ARG A 48 -11.50 -19.10 -10.62
CA ARG A 48 -11.42 -20.53 -10.31
C ARG A 48 -12.36 -20.91 -9.16
N LEU A 49 -12.48 -20.01 -8.18
CA LEU A 49 -13.32 -20.17 -7.00
C LEU A 49 -14.34 -19.05 -6.92
N ASP A 50 -15.50 -19.33 -6.35
CA ASP A 50 -16.37 -18.28 -5.88
C ASP A 50 -15.75 -17.55 -4.69
N VAL A 51 -15.96 -16.24 -4.63
CA VAL A 51 -15.49 -15.41 -3.53
C VAL A 51 -16.62 -15.17 -2.56
N SER A 52 -16.45 -15.65 -1.33
CA SER A 52 -17.40 -15.38 -0.24
C SER A 52 -17.27 -13.92 0.22
N ILE A 53 -18.37 -13.17 0.13
CA ILE A 53 -18.38 -11.73 0.39
C ILE A 53 -18.85 -11.44 1.82
N TYR A 54 -18.02 -10.73 2.58
CA TYR A 54 -18.34 -10.24 3.92
C TYR A 54 -18.21 -8.72 3.93
N THR A 55 -19.32 -8.02 4.12
CA THR A 55 -19.31 -6.55 4.19
C THR A 55 -19.28 -6.10 5.64
N GLY A 56 -18.29 -5.28 6.02
CA GLY A 56 -18.13 -4.79 7.39
C GLY A 56 -16.92 -3.86 7.55
N ASP A 57 -16.92 -3.11 8.66
CA ASP A 57 -15.78 -2.30 9.11
C ASP A 57 -14.82 -3.15 9.95
N ILE A 58 -13.50 -3.01 9.82
CA ILE A 58 -12.51 -3.65 10.71
C ILE A 58 -12.62 -3.15 12.16
N GLY A 59 -13.38 -2.08 12.41
CA GLY A 59 -13.81 -1.67 13.75
C GLY A 59 -14.90 -2.55 14.35
N ASP A 60 -15.60 -3.37 13.54
CA ASP A 60 -16.64 -4.30 14.00
C ASP A 60 -16.06 -5.70 14.24
N THR A 61 -15.81 -5.99 15.50
CA THR A 61 -15.23 -7.28 15.92
C THR A 61 -16.13 -8.47 15.62
N GLN A 62 -17.47 -8.31 15.63
CA GLN A 62 -18.40 -9.41 15.30
C GLN A 62 -18.37 -9.72 13.80
N ALA A 63 -18.30 -8.70 12.95
CA ALA A 63 -18.15 -8.87 11.51
C ALA A 63 -16.84 -9.57 11.16
N LEU A 64 -15.73 -9.19 11.82
CA LEU A 64 -14.43 -9.83 11.65
C LEU A 64 -14.46 -11.30 12.08
N ARG A 65 -14.99 -11.60 13.26
CA ARG A 65 -15.11 -12.99 13.75
C ARG A 65 -15.91 -13.86 12.78
N LYS A 66 -17.03 -13.37 12.28
CA LYS A 66 -17.84 -14.09 11.28
C LYS A 66 -17.06 -14.37 10.00
N ALA A 67 -16.26 -13.39 9.53
CA ALA A 67 -15.47 -13.54 8.32
C ALA A 67 -14.25 -14.48 8.53
N PHE A 68 -13.69 -14.53 9.75
CA PHE A 68 -12.46 -15.30 10.05
C PHE A 68 -12.74 -16.69 10.62
N HIS A 69 -13.99 -17.03 10.93
CA HIS A 69 -14.35 -18.35 11.46
C HIS A 69 -13.90 -19.47 10.52
N ASN A 70 -13.06 -20.41 11.03
CA ASN A 70 -12.46 -21.50 10.26
C ASN A 70 -11.57 -21.05 9.07
N VAL A 71 -10.92 -19.89 9.16
CA VAL A 71 -9.99 -19.38 8.14
C VAL A 71 -8.57 -19.84 8.45
N SER A 72 -7.84 -20.27 7.43
CA SER A 72 -6.44 -20.72 7.57
C SER A 72 -5.43 -19.57 7.58
N ALA A 73 -5.76 -18.44 6.94
CA ALA A 73 -4.90 -17.26 6.88
C ALA A 73 -5.69 -15.98 6.64
N VAL A 74 -5.22 -14.88 7.22
CA VAL A 74 -5.72 -13.52 6.97
C VAL A 74 -4.63 -12.69 6.28
N LEU A 75 -4.97 -12.08 5.14
CA LEU A 75 -4.17 -11.08 4.46
C LEU A 75 -4.77 -9.70 4.77
N HIS A 76 -4.14 -8.98 5.69
CA HIS A 76 -4.66 -7.71 6.20
C HIS A 76 -4.11 -6.53 5.42
N VAL A 77 -4.89 -6.03 4.44
CA VAL A 77 -4.52 -4.89 3.60
C VAL A 77 -5.47 -3.70 3.74
N ALA A 78 -6.51 -3.82 4.55
CA ALA A 78 -7.40 -2.71 4.88
C ALA A 78 -6.63 -1.59 5.59
N SER A 79 -6.68 -0.38 5.06
CA SER A 79 -6.06 0.80 5.67
C SER A 79 -6.62 2.09 5.06
N VAL A 80 -6.46 3.20 5.78
CA VAL A 80 -6.71 4.55 5.27
C VAL A 80 -5.38 5.25 5.03
N ILE A 81 -5.24 5.88 3.87
CA ILE A 81 -4.09 6.70 3.49
C ILE A 81 -4.53 8.16 3.53
N ASP A 82 -3.89 8.97 4.38
CA ASP A 82 -4.07 10.41 4.41
C ASP A 82 -2.71 11.06 4.70
N VAL A 83 -2.09 11.59 3.65
CA VAL A 83 -0.76 12.24 3.66
C VAL A 83 -0.86 13.75 3.42
N GLN A 84 -2.08 14.30 3.48
CA GLN A 84 -2.35 15.71 3.28
C GLN A 84 -1.79 16.55 4.45
N PHE A 85 -1.70 17.85 4.21
CA PHE A 85 -1.52 18.79 5.32
C PHE A 85 -2.73 18.71 6.27
N GLN A 86 -2.50 18.56 7.58
CA GLN A 86 -3.53 18.28 8.59
C GLN A 86 -4.42 17.05 8.26
N PRO A 87 -3.84 15.83 8.21
CA PRO A 87 -4.59 14.62 7.94
C PRO A 87 -5.61 14.32 9.04
N ASP A 88 -6.59 13.46 8.76
CA ASP A 88 -7.52 13.01 9.79
C ASP A 88 -6.87 12.00 10.74
N ARG A 89 -6.21 12.52 11.78
CA ARG A 89 -5.52 11.71 12.79
C ARG A 89 -6.44 10.72 13.51
N LYS A 90 -7.70 11.13 13.75
CA LYS A 90 -8.68 10.25 14.41
C LYS A 90 -9.05 9.09 13.52
N LEU A 91 -9.32 9.36 12.25
CA LEU A 91 -9.62 8.32 11.25
C LEU A 91 -8.41 7.41 11.01
N LEU A 92 -7.22 7.99 10.84
CA LEU A 92 -5.99 7.23 10.67
C LEU A 92 -5.77 6.28 11.86
N ARG A 93 -5.88 6.74 13.09
CA ARG A 93 -5.72 5.92 14.28
C ARG A 93 -6.81 4.86 14.40
N LYS A 94 -8.07 5.25 14.22
CA LYS A 94 -9.22 4.34 14.31
C LYS A 94 -9.07 3.16 13.35
N VAL A 95 -8.70 3.43 12.08
CA VAL A 95 -8.63 2.37 11.07
C VAL A 95 -7.29 1.64 11.12
N ASN A 96 -6.15 2.37 11.07
CA ASN A 96 -4.86 1.72 10.89
C ASN A 96 -4.34 1.06 12.18
N VAL A 97 -4.65 1.61 13.37
CA VAL A 97 -4.17 1.09 14.65
C VAL A 97 -5.24 0.23 15.32
N GLU A 98 -6.38 0.82 15.67
CA GLU A 98 -7.44 0.13 16.39
C GLU A 98 -8.08 -0.98 15.55
N GLY A 99 -8.29 -0.72 14.24
CA GLY A 99 -8.75 -1.72 13.30
C GLY A 99 -7.79 -2.90 13.17
N THR A 100 -6.47 -2.65 13.10
CA THR A 100 -5.46 -3.73 13.09
C THR A 100 -5.45 -4.51 14.41
N ALA A 101 -5.62 -3.85 15.56
CA ALA A 101 -5.78 -4.53 16.84
C ALA A 101 -6.96 -5.49 16.85
N ASN A 102 -8.11 -5.06 16.28
CA ASN A 102 -9.29 -5.91 16.18
C ASN A 102 -9.07 -7.12 15.24
N VAL A 103 -8.33 -6.92 14.13
CA VAL A 103 -7.96 -8.02 13.22
C VAL A 103 -7.09 -9.04 13.94
N ILE A 104 -6.08 -8.62 14.72
CA ILE A 104 -5.24 -9.51 15.53
C ILE A 104 -6.10 -10.28 16.54
N ALA A 105 -6.95 -9.58 17.29
CA ALA A 105 -7.83 -10.20 18.29
C ALA A 105 -8.81 -11.19 17.65
N ALA A 106 -9.36 -10.88 16.47
CA ALA A 106 -10.23 -11.78 15.74
C ALA A 106 -9.47 -13.04 15.25
N CYS A 107 -8.21 -12.90 14.78
CA CYS A 107 -7.38 -14.06 14.44
C CYS A 107 -7.14 -14.96 15.65
N GLN A 108 -6.84 -14.39 16.82
CA GLN A 108 -6.63 -15.15 18.04
C GLN A 108 -7.91 -15.86 18.50
N THR A 109 -9.06 -15.20 18.43
CA THR A 109 -10.34 -15.73 18.89
C THR A 109 -10.90 -16.83 17.97
N GLU A 110 -10.67 -16.70 16.66
CA GLU A 110 -11.18 -17.65 15.64
C GLU A 110 -10.12 -18.67 15.22
N ASP A 111 -9.03 -18.79 16.00
CA ASP A 111 -7.95 -19.74 15.80
C ASP A 111 -7.27 -19.66 14.42
N VAL A 112 -7.15 -18.47 13.86
CA VAL A 112 -6.45 -18.24 12.59
C VAL A 112 -4.94 -18.31 12.81
N PRO A 113 -4.22 -19.27 12.22
CA PRO A 113 -2.81 -19.48 12.52
C PRO A 113 -1.86 -18.53 11.78
N ILE A 114 -2.33 -17.81 10.74
CA ILE A 114 -1.47 -16.98 9.88
C ILE A 114 -2.09 -15.60 9.67
N LEU A 115 -1.31 -14.55 9.94
CA LEU A 115 -1.64 -13.16 9.64
C LEU A 115 -0.51 -12.49 8.85
N ILE A 116 -0.79 -12.08 7.61
CA ILE A 116 0.14 -11.30 6.79
C ILE A 116 -0.39 -9.88 6.70
N TYR A 117 0.41 -8.92 7.17
CA TYR A 117 0.05 -7.51 7.24
C TYR A 117 0.69 -6.72 6.10
N CYS A 118 -0.05 -5.80 5.50
CA CYS A 118 0.46 -4.82 4.57
C CYS A 118 0.88 -3.55 5.30
N SER A 119 2.17 -3.34 5.47
CA SER A 119 2.75 -2.08 5.95
C SER A 119 2.94 -1.09 4.78
N THR A 120 3.90 -0.20 4.85
CA THR A 120 4.21 0.80 3.81
C THR A 120 5.63 1.32 3.97
N ILE A 121 6.27 1.72 2.87
CA ILE A 121 7.55 2.43 2.89
C ILE A 121 7.49 3.70 3.76
N SER A 122 6.32 4.35 3.87
CA SER A 122 6.12 5.54 4.71
C SER A 122 6.31 5.27 6.22
N ALA A 123 6.29 4.02 6.66
CA ALA A 123 6.57 3.62 8.05
C ALA A 123 8.07 3.66 8.39
N VAL A 124 8.93 3.78 7.37
CA VAL A 124 10.40 3.80 7.52
C VAL A 124 11.08 4.98 6.77
N GLN A 125 10.34 5.76 5.99
CA GLN A 125 10.87 6.90 5.24
C GLN A 125 10.92 8.16 6.12
N GLY A 126 12.13 8.67 6.34
CA GLY A 126 12.38 9.92 7.09
C GLY A 126 12.81 11.08 6.19
N TYR A 127 13.53 12.05 6.76
CA TYR A 127 14.01 13.26 6.08
C TYR A 127 15.45 13.12 5.54
N PHE A 128 15.89 11.90 5.19
CA PHE A 128 17.23 11.62 4.68
C PHE A 128 17.16 10.82 3.37
N ASN A 129 18.24 10.84 2.61
CA ASN A 129 18.37 10.01 1.44
C ASN A 129 18.76 8.57 1.83
N CYS A 130 18.15 7.59 1.19
CA CYS A 130 18.49 6.18 1.31
C CYS A 130 18.62 5.58 -0.10
N LEU A 131 19.78 5.05 -0.42
CA LEU A 131 20.10 4.55 -1.76
C LEU A 131 20.32 3.03 -1.69
N GLY A 132 19.25 2.26 -1.86
CA GLY A 132 19.31 0.81 -1.80
C GLY A 132 19.46 0.27 -0.38
N GLY A 133 18.78 0.87 0.61
CA GLY A 133 18.81 0.39 1.99
C GLY A 133 18.08 -0.94 2.19
N SER A 134 18.45 -1.67 3.22
CA SER A 134 17.77 -2.85 3.74
C SER A 134 16.80 -2.48 4.86
N GLU A 135 16.05 -3.46 5.35
CA GLU A 135 15.12 -3.27 6.47
C GLU A 135 15.81 -2.75 7.73
N THR A 136 17.04 -3.19 7.99
CA THR A 136 17.83 -2.75 9.16
C THR A 136 18.38 -1.34 9.02
N ASP A 137 18.68 -0.88 7.80
CA ASP A 137 19.23 0.45 7.58
C ASP A 137 18.21 1.57 7.88
N VAL A 138 16.93 1.26 7.89
CA VAL A 138 15.83 2.23 8.07
C VAL A 138 14.90 1.90 9.25
N GLU A 139 15.21 0.87 10.03
CA GLU A 139 14.34 0.38 11.11
C GLU A 139 13.99 1.45 12.13
N ASP A 140 14.98 2.18 12.60
CA ASP A 140 14.86 3.19 13.66
C ASP A 140 14.59 4.59 13.14
N THR A 141 14.14 4.69 11.88
CA THR A 141 13.85 6.01 11.28
C THR A 141 12.85 6.80 12.10
N TRP A 142 13.28 8.00 12.52
CA TRP A 142 12.46 9.02 13.17
C TRP A 142 13.14 10.40 13.06
N PRO A 143 12.41 11.50 12.80
CA PRO A 143 10.97 11.56 12.48
C PRO A 143 10.65 11.01 11.08
N LEU A 144 9.44 10.47 10.93
CA LEU A 144 8.95 10.02 9.64
C LEU A 144 8.50 11.20 8.77
N LEU A 145 8.68 11.07 7.46
CA LEU A 145 8.31 12.12 6.49
C LEU A 145 6.80 12.38 6.50
N PHE A 146 5.98 11.33 6.41
CA PHE A 146 4.52 11.40 6.56
C PHE A 146 4.14 10.92 7.96
N ARG A 147 4.48 11.74 8.96
CA ARG A 147 4.45 11.38 10.38
C ARG A 147 3.15 10.73 10.85
N ASP A 148 2.01 11.33 10.50
CA ASP A 148 0.71 10.86 11.01
C ASP A 148 0.31 9.52 10.35
N TYR A 149 0.37 9.42 9.03
CA TYR A 149 0.08 8.17 8.31
C TYR A 149 1.15 7.10 8.59
N GLY A 150 2.42 7.40 8.31
CA GLY A 150 3.52 6.47 8.52
C GLY A 150 3.63 6.00 9.97
N GLY A 151 3.37 6.90 10.94
CA GLY A 151 3.37 6.57 12.37
C GLY A 151 2.29 5.56 12.74
N THR A 152 1.05 5.73 12.22
CA THR A 152 -0.02 4.74 12.48
C THR A 152 0.27 3.39 11.84
N LYS A 153 0.89 3.37 10.67
CA LYS A 153 1.30 2.13 9.99
C LYS A 153 2.46 1.44 10.71
N LYS A 154 3.44 2.20 11.22
CA LYS A 154 4.56 1.68 12.02
C LYS A 154 4.06 1.10 13.35
N GLU A 155 3.14 1.79 14.04
CA GLU A 155 2.50 1.30 15.29
C GLU A 155 1.76 -0.03 15.03
N ALA A 156 0.97 -0.09 13.97
CA ALA A 156 0.23 -1.30 13.59
C ALA A 156 1.17 -2.46 13.19
N GLU A 157 2.22 -2.20 12.43
CA GLU A 157 3.25 -3.18 12.08
C GLU A 157 3.88 -3.79 13.34
N TRP A 158 4.25 -2.94 14.29
CA TRP A 158 4.82 -3.36 15.55
C TRP A 158 3.85 -4.23 16.37
N MET A 159 2.55 -3.90 16.40
CA MET A 159 1.53 -4.73 17.04
C MET A 159 1.41 -6.10 16.39
N VAL A 160 1.41 -6.16 15.07
CA VAL A 160 1.36 -7.42 14.30
C VAL A 160 2.57 -8.29 14.59
N LEU A 161 3.78 -7.74 14.55
CA LEU A 161 5.01 -8.50 14.83
C LEU A 161 5.07 -8.99 16.28
N ARG A 162 4.57 -8.21 17.24
CA ARG A 162 4.47 -8.63 18.65
C ARG A 162 3.40 -9.70 18.89
N ALA A 163 2.42 -9.82 18.03
CA ALA A 163 1.42 -10.86 18.11
C ALA A 163 1.94 -12.23 17.63
N ASP A 164 3.14 -12.29 17.05
CA ASP A 164 3.76 -13.56 16.65
C ASP A 164 3.93 -14.49 17.87
N LYS A 165 3.65 -15.78 17.67
CA LYS A 165 3.70 -16.82 18.70
C LYS A 165 2.74 -16.62 19.87
N THR A 166 1.78 -15.67 19.79
CA THR A 166 0.73 -15.62 20.82
C THR A 166 -0.19 -16.84 20.73
N PRO A 167 -0.67 -17.35 21.88
CA PRO A 167 -1.48 -18.55 21.90
C PRO A 167 -2.84 -18.34 21.23
N LEU A 168 -3.30 -19.35 20.53
CA LEU A 168 -4.66 -19.51 20.01
C LEU A 168 -5.50 -20.32 20.98
N THR A 169 -6.85 -20.27 20.87
CA THR A 169 -7.74 -20.98 21.78
C THR A 169 -7.66 -22.49 21.60
N ASN A 170 -7.28 -22.95 20.41
CA ASN A 170 -7.09 -24.38 20.07
C ASN A 170 -5.74 -24.96 20.51
N GLY A 171 -4.90 -24.18 21.22
CA GLY A 171 -3.56 -24.57 21.66
C GLY A 171 -2.44 -24.37 20.63
N GLY A 172 -2.76 -23.88 19.43
CA GLY A 172 -1.78 -23.43 18.45
C GLY A 172 -1.23 -22.02 18.75
N THR A 173 -0.50 -21.44 17.80
CA THR A 173 0.02 -20.07 17.90
C THR A 173 -0.26 -19.28 16.63
N LEU A 174 -0.52 -17.99 16.79
CA LEU A 174 -0.59 -17.05 15.68
C LEU A 174 0.83 -16.79 15.16
N ARG A 175 1.02 -16.86 13.85
CA ARG A 175 2.27 -16.49 13.16
C ARG A 175 2.03 -15.27 12.29
N THR A 176 2.92 -14.31 12.37
CA THR A 176 2.73 -13.02 11.71
C THR A 176 3.91 -12.63 10.85
N VAL A 177 3.63 -11.94 9.74
CA VAL A 177 4.63 -11.33 8.85
C VAL A 177 4.11 -9.96 8.41
N SER A 178 5.02 -8.98 8.30
CA SER A 178 4.76 -7.66 7.72
C SER A 178 5.44 -7.52 6.36
N LEU A 179 4.66 -7.22 5.34
CA LEU A 179 5.15 -6.90 3.99
C LEU A 179 5.09 -5.38 3.78
N ILE A 180 6.20 -4.80 3.35
CA ILE A 180 6.40 -3.35 3.24
C ILE A 180 6.52 -2.97 1.77
N PRO A 181 5.42 -2.64 1.08
CA PRO A 181 5.46 -2.18 -0.30
C PRO A 181 5.89 -0.71 -0.39
N PRO A 182 6.45 -0.29 -1.55
CA PRO A 182 6.65 1.10 -1.89
C PRO A 182 5.36 1.76 -2.36
N THR A 183 5.46 2.93 -2.98
CA THR A 183 4.35 3.50 -3.74
C THR A 183 4.02 2.59 -4.93
N MET A 184 2.78 2.09 -4.97
CA MET A 184 2.33 1.16 -6.00
C MET A 184 1.67 1.88 -7.17
N TYR A 185 1.81 1.31 -8.38
CA TYR A 185 1.10 1.74 -9.58
C TYR A 185 0.44 0.54 -10.27
N GLY A 186 -0.50 0.79 -11.16
CA GLY A 186 -1.19 -0.25 -11.92
C GLY A 186 -2.71 -0.10 -11.94
N GLU A 187 -3.41 -1.15 -12.32
CA GLU A 187 -4.87 -1.16 -12.48
C GLU A 187 -5.58 -0.92 -11.14
N GLY A 188 -6.32 0.17 -11.04
CA GLY A 188 -6.99 0.63 -9.80
C GLY A 188 -6.25 1.73 -9.04
N ASP A 189 -5.03 2.12 -9.47
CA ASP A 189 -4.27 3.21 -8.87
C ASP A 189 -4.98 4.57 -9.02
N ARG A 190 -4.86 5.38 -7.98
CA ARG A 190 -5.40 6.75 -7.93
C ARG A 190 -4.34 7.82 -8.12
N LEU A 191 -3.06 7.53 -7.89
CA LEU A 191 -2.00 8.53 -7.93
C LEU A 191 -1.75 9.00 -9.37
N ILE A 192 -1.45 8.07 -10.29
CA ILE A 192 -1.27 8.39 -11.71
C ILE A 192 -2.60 8.88 -12.31
N ALA A 193 -3.74 8.31 -11.91
CA ALA A 193 -5.05 8.81 -12.33
C ALA A 193 -5.27 10.29 -11.94
N THR A 194 -4.81 10.72 -10.76
CA THR A 194 -4.85 12.14 -10.35
C THR A 194 -3.93 13.00 -11.21
N ILE A 195 -2.75 12.50 -11.59
CA ILE A 195 -1.83 13.19 -12.50
C ILE A 195 -2.46 13.37 -13.88
N LEU A 196 -3.13 12.35 -14.39
CA LEU A 196 -3.86 12.42 -15.67
C LEU A 196 -5.01 13.42 -15.60
N GLN A 197 -5.75 13.45 -14.48
CA GLN A 197 -6.79 14.45 -14.23
C GLN A 197 -6.20 15.86 -14.24
N TYR A 198 -5.10 16.09 -13.51
CA TYR A 198 -4.43 17.38 -13.48
C TYR A 198 -3.98 17.85 -14.87
N ALA A 199 -3.42 16.94 -15.69
CA ALA A 199 -3.06 17.27 -17.05
C ALA A 199 -4.29 17.63 -17.90
N SER A 200 -5.40 16.91 -17.74
CA SER A 200 -6.68 17.19 -18.40
C SER A 200 -7.22 18.57 -18.03
N ASP A 201 -7.21 18.91 -16.74
CA ASP A 201 -7.68 20.21 -16.23
C ASP A 201 -6.82 21.37 -16.73
N ASN A 202 -5.58 21.09 -17.16
CA ASN A 202 -4.63 22.06 -17.72
C ASN A 202 -4.48 21.92 -19.25
N ASN A 203 -5.58 21.66 -19.96
CA ASN A 203 -5.61 21.56 -21.43
C ASN A 203 -4.61 20.54 -22.01
N GLY A 204 -4.45 19.40 -21.34
CA GLY A 204 -3.55 18.33 -21.76
C GLY A 204 -2.07 18.56 -21.39
N ASN A 205 -1.77 19.56 -20.55
CA ASN A 205 -0.41 19.86 -20.13
C ASN A 205 -0.17 19.48 -18.67
N PHE A 206 0.81 18.63 -18.43
CA PHE A 206 1.31 18.35 -17.10
C PHE A 206 2.44 19.33 -16.77
N ILE A 207 2.16 20.30 -15.87
CA ILE A 207 3.16 21.26 -15.39
C ILE A 207 4.03 20.54 -14.36
N ARG A 208 5.33 20.42 -14.67
CA ARG A 208 6.27 19.71 -13.81
C ARG A 208 6.54 20.48 -12.52
N MET A 209 6.62 19.74 -11.41
CA MET A 209 7.08 20.24 -10.12
C MET A 209 8.50 19.72 -9.85
N GLY A 210 9.48 20.62 -9.81
CA GLY A 210 10.91 20.25 -9.73
C GLY A 210 11.48 19.70 -11.02
N ASN A 211 12.78 19.43 -10.99
CA ASN A 211 13.56 18.98 -12.15
C ASN A 211 13.45 17.47 -12.46
N GLY A 212 12.70 16.70 -11.65
CA GLY A 212 12.51 15.27 -11.83
C GLY A 212 13.74 14.40 -11.53
N LYS A 213 14.72 14.90 -10.76
CA LYS A 213 15.96 14.17 -10.39
C LYS A 213 15.85 13.41 -9.07
N ASN A 214 14.72 13.47 -8.38
CA ASN A 214 14.45 12.62 -7.22
C ASN A 214 14.35 11.16 -7.64
N LEU A 215 14.66 10.26 -6.72
CA LEU A 215 14.60 8.81 -6.93
C LEU A 215 13.76 8.19 -5.85
N GLU A 216 12.56 7.79 -6.22
CA GLU A 216 11.64 7.10 -5.32
C GLU A 216 11.42 5.66 -5.79
N ALA A 217 11.14 4.80 -4.84
CA ALA A 217 10.78 3.42 -5.13
C ALA A 217 9.32 3.33 -5.55
N TYR A 218 9.09 2.63 -6.65
CA TYR A 218 7.76 2.25 -7.14
C TYR A 218 7.74 0.76 -7.43
N ALA A 219 6.56 0.14 -7.30
CA ALA A 219 6.36 -1.23 -7.75
C ALA A 219 4.98 -1.39 -8.41
N TYR A 220 4.92 -2.26 -9.39
CA TYR A 220 3.65 -2.67 -9.97
C TYR A 220 2.83 -3.46 -8.95
N VAL A 221 1.57 -3.07 -8.78
CA VAL A 221 0.69 -3.66 -7.75
C VAL A 221 0.52 -5.17 -7.91
N GLY A 222 0.53 -5.69 -9.14
CA GLY A 222 0.47 -7.13 -9.40
C GLY A 222 1.69 -7.86 -8.82
N ASN A 223 2.90 -7.31 -8.92
CA ASN A 223 4.09 -7.88 -8.32
C ASN A 223 4.03 -7.84 -6.78
N VAL A 224 3.54 -6.74 -6.21
CA VAL A 224 3.33 -6.64 -4.76
C VAL A 224 2.32 -7.69 -4.28
N ALA A 225 1.19 -7.85 -4.96
CA ALA A 225 0.18 -8.86 -4.64
C ALA A 225 0.74 -10.29 -4.76
N TRP A 226 1.61 -10.55 -5.74
CA TRP A 226 2.33 -11.81 -5.87
C TRP A 226 3.22 -12.08 -4.65
N GLY A 227 3.89 -11.05 -4.10
CA GLY A 227 4.67 -11.16 -2.86
C GLY A 227 3.85 -11.67 -1.68
N PHE A 228 2.57 -11.27 -1.55
CA PHE A 228 1.65 -11.82 -0.54
C PHE A 228 1.39 -13.31 -0.75
N VAL A 229 1.26 -13.77 -1.98
CA VAL A 229 1.06 -15.20 -2.28
C VAL A 229 2.32 -16.01 -2.00
N CYS A 230 3.51 -15.48 -2.34
CA CYS A 230 4.80 -16.11 -1.98
C CYS A 230 4.94 -16.25 -0.47
N CYS A 231 4.68 -15.17 0.29
CA CYS A 231 4.73 -15.19 1.75
C CYS A 231 3.72 -16.20 2.34
N LEU A 232 2.49 -16.19 1.85
CA LEU A 232 1.47 -17.15 2.27
C LEU A 232 1.91 -18.60 2.04
N LYS A 233 2.48 -18.90 0.86
CA LYS A 233 3.00 -20.23 0.52
C LYS A 233 4.11 -20.66 1.47
N THR A 234 5.06 -19.78 1.76
CA THR A 234 6.15 -20.05 2.72
C THR A 234 5.60 -20.32 4.11
N MET A 235 4.66 -19.51 4.60
CA MET A 235 4.05 -19.70 5.91
C MET A 235 3.25 -21.01 6.04
N PHE A 236 2.68 -21.52 4.95
CA PHE A 236 2.04 -22.84 4.96
C PHE A 236 3.05 -23.98 4.96
N ASN A 237 4.17 -23.84 4.24
CA ASN A 237 5.17 -24.89 4.10
C ASN A 237 6.13 -24.97 5.29
N ASP A 238 6.42 -23.84 5.95
CA ASP A 238 7.29 -23.78 7.12
C ASP A 238 6.49 -23.30 8.35
N PRO A 239 6.16 -24.21 9.30
CA PRO A 239 5.44 -23.87 10.52
C PRO A 239 6.25 -22.99 11.48
N ASN A 240 7.54 -22.84 11.31
CA ASN A 240 8.40 -22.01 12.15
C ASN A 240 8.59 -20.59 11.58
N PHE A 241 8.19 -20.35 10.32
CA PHE A 241 8.34 -19.05 9.68
C PHE A 241 7.32 -18.05 10.23
N GLY A 242 7.81 -16.94 10.76
CA GLY A 242 7.01 -15.82 11.31
C GLY A 242 7.90 -14.76 11.92
N ASN A 243 7.32 -13.71 12.49
CA ASN A 243 7.98 -12.55 13.09
C ASN A 243 8.97 -11.83 12.14
N GLU A 244 8.62 -11.79 10.87
CA GLU A 244 9.47 -11.18 9.84
C GLU A 244 8.82 -9.93 9.27
N LYS A 245 9.65 -8.92 8.98
CA LYS A 245 9.26 -7.79 8.12
C LYS A 245 10.18 -7.74 6.92
N MET A 246 9.63 -7.45 5.75
CA MET A 246 10.41 -7.41 4.52
C MET A 246 9.83 -6.48 3.47
N PHE A 247 10.71 -5.85 2.72
CA PHE A 247 10.32 -5.04 1.57
C PHE A 247 9.83 -5.94 0.43
N ILE A 248 8.72 -5.54 -0.20
CA ILE A 248 8.21 -6.16 -1.43
C ILE A 248 8.30 -5.12 -2.54
N MET A 249 9.35 -5.21 -3.32
CA MET A 249 9.66 -4.34 -4.45
C MET A 249 9.59 -5.13 -5.75
N ASP A 250 9.74 -4.46 -6.86
CA ASP A 250 10.03 -5.10 -8.15
C ASP A 250 11.21 -4.40 -8.86
N ASP A 251 11.46 -4.79 -10.10
CA ASP A 251 12.58 -4.27 -10.87
C ASP A 251 12.29 -2.90 -11.53
N THR A 252 11.18 -2.23 -11.16
CA THR A 252 10.90 -0.85 -11.59
C THR A 252 12.03 0.06 -11.11
N PRO A 253 12.77 0.73 -12.03
CA PRO A 253 13.88 1.58 -11.64
C PRO A 253 13.44 2.70 -10.71
N PRO A 254 14.22 3.02 -9.66
CA PRO A 254 13.97 4.20 -8.83
C PRO A 254 13.95 5.46 -9.69
N GLN A 255 12.88 6.22 -9.64
CA GLN A 255 12.66 7.36 -10.52
C GLN A 255 11.71 8.38 -9.89
N SER A 256 11.54 9.53 -10.54
CA SER A 256 10.53 10.50 -10.12
C SER A 256 9.14 10.07 -10.58
N ILE A 257 8.11 10.54 -9.88
CA ILE A 257 6.71 10.32 -10.31
C ILE A 257 6.45 10.88 -11.72
N GLN A 258 7.16 11.93 -12.11
CA GLN A 258 7.08 12.51 -13.45
C GLN A 258 7.60 11.53 -14.52
N ALA A 259 8.71 10.85 -14.22
CA ALA A 259 9.27 9.84 -15.13
C ALA A 259 8.35 8.62 -15.23
N LEU A 260 7.85 8.13 -14.09
CA LEU A 260 6.91 7.02 -14.05
C LEU A 260 5.61 7.31 -14.84
N SER A 261 5.04 8.49 -14.68
CA SER A 261 3.76 8.84 -15.33
C SER A 261 3.88 9.25 -16.79
N LYS A 262 5.10 9.45 -17.29
CA LYS A 262 5.34 9.97 -18.65
C LYS A 262 4.66 9.11 -19.73
N THR A 263 4.86 7.81 -19.69
CA THR A 263 4.28 6.88 -20.67
C THR A 263 2.75 6.95 -20.69
N TYR A 264 2.12 7.06 -19.54
CA TYR A 264 0.67 7.12 -19.41
C TYR A 264 0.08 8.47 -19.82
N LEU A 265 0.82 9.58 -19.60
CA LEU A 265 0.47 10.91 -20.11
C LEU A 265 0.54 10.93 -21.64
N GLU A 266 1.64 10.47 -22.23
CA GLU A 266 1.85 10.44 -23.67
C GLU A 266 0.83 9.55 -24.40
N ASP A 267 0.46 8.40 -23.84
CA ASP A 267 -0.56 7.50 -24.38
C ASP A 267 -1.94 8.16 -24.48
N ARG A 268 -2.25 9.11 -23.58
CA ARG A 268 -3.47 9.93 -23.65
C ARG A 268 -3.34 11.20 -24.50
N GLY A 269 -2.21 11.39 -25.15
CA GLY A 269 -1.93 12.61 -25.93
C GLY A 269 -1.62 13.84 -25.08
N PHE A 270 -1.39 13.67 -23.77
CA PHE A 270 -0.99 14.75 -22.88
C PHE A 270 0.53 14.99 -22.95
N LYS A 271 0.94 16.20 -22.62
CA LYS A 271 2.34 16.62 -22.75
C LYS A 271 2.89 17.10 -21.41
N MET A 272 4.11 16.70 -21.09
CA MET A 272 4.86 17.36 -20.02
C MET A 272 5.43 18.67 -20.50
N THR A 273 5.33 19.72 -19.67
CA THR A 273 5.94 21.01 -20.00
C THR A 273 7.47 20.92 -20.03
N SER A 274 8.12 21.69 -20.89
CA SER A 274 9.59 21.82 -20.93
C SER A 274 10.12 22.56 -19.69
N TYR A 275 9.36 23.49 -19.15
CA TYR A 275 9.65 24.21 -17.91
C TYR A 275 9.08 23.46 -16.69
N TYR A 276 9.56 23.82 -15.50
CA TYR A 276 9.06 23.29 -14.24
C TYR A 276 8.99 24.41 -13.20
N ILE A 277 8.14 24.23 -12.19
CA ILE A 277 8.10 25.10 -11.02
C ILE A 277 9.21 24.63 -10.08
N PRO A 278 10.19 25.49 -9.71
CA PRO A 278 11.26 25.12 -8.78
C PRO A 278 10.69 24.68 -7.43
N LEU A 279 11.20 23.56 -6.89
CA LEU A 279 10.73 23.03 -5.60
C LEU A 279 11.00 24.00 -4.45
N SER A 280 12.05 24.84 -4.55
CA SER A 280 12.32 25.91 -3.56
C SER A 280 11.19 26.97 -3.50
N VAL A 281 10.60 27.29 -4.65
CA VAL A 281 9.45 28.21 -4.72
C VAL A 281 8.21 27.55 -4.10
N LEU A 282 7.94 26.29 -4.47
CA LEU A 282 6.83 25.53 -3.89
C LEU A 282 7.01 25.33 -2.38
N PHE A 283 8.23 25.07 -1.92
CA PHE A 283 8.54 24.94 -0.49
C PHE A 283 8.19 26.21 0.27
N LEU A 284 8.60 27.39 -0.25
CA LEU A 284 8.28 28.68 0.39
C LEU A 284 6.76 28.94 0.41
N ILE A 285 6.08 28.65 -0.70
CA ILE A 285 4.60 28.80 -0.78
C ILE A 285 3.93 27.87 0.22
N CYS A 286 4.31 26.58 0.27
CA CYS A 286 3.75 25.63 1.23
C CYS A 286 4.03 26.06 2.67
N LEU A 287 5.25 26.53 2.98
CA LEU A 287 5.60 27.00 4.32
C LEU A 287 4.68 28.16 4.77
N LEU A 288 4.48 29.14 3.90
CA LEU A 288 3.58 30.27 4.19
C LEU A 288 2.13 29.81 4.36
N LEU A 289 1.65 28.95 3.47
CA LEU A 289 0.30 28.39 3.56
C LEU A 289 0.10 27.57 4.84
N GLU A 290 1.04 26.71 5.20
CA GLU A 290 0.96 25.92 6.43
C GLU A 290 0.98 26.80 7.68
N MET A 291 1.80 27.86 7.72
CA MET A 291 1.79 28.84 8.82
C MET A 291 0.43 29.52 8.95
N VAL A 292 -0.15 30.01 7.85
CA VAL A 292 -1.48 30.64 7.85
C VAL A 292 -2.55 29.64 8.30
N CYS A 293 -2.52 28.42 7.78
CA CYS A 293 -3.46 27.37 8.16
C CYS A 293 -3.33 26.98 9.64
N LEU A 294 -2.12 26.94 10.20
CA LEU A 294 -1.91 26.70 11.63
C LEU A 294 -2.52 27.82 12.50
N LEU A 295 -2.42 29.07 12.09
CA LEU A 295 -3.06 30.19 12.79
C LEU A 295 -4.59 30.11 12.76
N ILE A 296 -5.17 29.59 11.67
CA ILE A 296 -6.62 29.41 11.51
C ILE A 296 -7.12 28.11 12.14
N SER A 297 -6.26 27.13 12.34
CA SER A 297 -6.60 25.77 12.77
C SER A 297 -7.43 25.66 14.05
N PRO A 298 -7.34 26.57 15.06
CA PRO A 298 -8.23 26.55 16.22
C PRO A 298 -9.71 26.75 15.86
N PHE A 299 -9.98 27.41 14.74
CA PHE A 299 -11.34 27.77 14.30
C PHE A 299 -11.83 26.86 13.19
N LYS A 300 -10.94 26.46 12.26
CA LYS A 300 -11.30 25.65 11.09
C LYS A 300 -10.12 24.81 10.64
N ARG A 301 -10.32 23.50 10.53
CA ARG A 301 -9.36 22.60 9.88
C ARG A 301 -9.34 22.86 8.38
N ILE A 302 -8.15 23.10 7.84
CA ILE A 302 -7.92 23.26 6.40
C ILE A 302 -6.96 22.15 5.96
N SER A 303 -7.40 21.30 5.04
CA SER A 303 -6.58 20.24 4.46
C SER A 303 -6.36 20.51 2.98
N PHE A 304 -5.13 20.30 2.51
CA PHE A 304 -4.78 20.42 1.10
C PHE A 304 -3.67 19.41 0.76
N PRO A 305 -3.63 18.93 -0.50
CA PRO A 305 -2.77 17.81 -0.88
C PRO A 305 -1.27 18.17 -0.97
N LEU A 306 -0.95 19.46 -1.20
CA LEU A 306 0.44 19.90 -1.30
C LEU A 306 0.94 20.36 0.08
N SER A 307 1.77 19.53 0.72
CA SER A 307 2.37 19.80 2.03
C SER A 307 3.89 19.91 1.94
N LEU A 308 4.53 20.47 2.98
CA LEU A 308 6.00 20.48 3.06
C LEU A 308 6.57 19.06 2.96
N SER A 309 5.93 18.06 3.56
CA SER A 309 6.33 16.66 3.44
C SER A 309 6.26 16.16 1.99
N ALA A 310 5.23 16.54 1.24
CA ALA A 310 5.13 16.19 -0.18
C ALA A 310 6.23 16.86 -1.03
N ILE A 311 6.61 18.10 -0.71
CA ILE A 311 7.74 18.78 -1.37
C ILE A 311 9.07 18.08 -1.04
N VAL A 312 9.31 17.75 0.23
CA VAL A 312 10.51 17.03 0.65
C VAL A 312 10.58 15.65 -0.01
N PHE A 313 9.46 14.92 -0.07
CA PHE A 313 9.35 13.67 -0.83
C PHE A 313 9.81 13.85 -2.29
N SER A 314 9.37 14.94 -2.94
CA SER A 314 9.76 15.24 -4.32
C SER A 314 11.23 15.70 -4.48
N MET A 315 11.96 15.93 -3.39
CA MET A 315 13.39 16.28 -3.38
C MET A 315 14.30 15.10 -3.05
N GLN A 316 13.75 14.07 -2.38
CA GLN A 316 14.53 12.96 -1.84
C GLN A 316 15.01 11.97 -2.90
N LYS A 317 16.00 11.20 -2.51
CA LYS A 317 16.41 9.95 -3.15
C LYS A 317 16.24 8.85 -2.13
N PHE A 318 15.08 8.16 -2.20
CA PHE A 318 14.73 7.12 -1.23
C PHE A 318 14.24 5.86 -1.95
N TYR A 319 15.07 4.84 -1.97
CA TYR A 319 14.71 3.51 -2.45
C TYR A 319 15.43 2.43 -1.66
N VAL A 320 14.83 1.26 -1.58
CA VAL A 320 15.28 0.13 -0.76
C VAL A 320 15.41 -1.12 -1.63
N ARG A 321 16.10 -2.14 -1.11
CA ARG A 321 16.27 -3.44 -1.75
C ARG A 321 15.26 -4.44 -1.15
N TYR A 322 14.99 -5.53 -1.85
CA TYR A 322 14.10 -6.61 -1.41
C TYR A 322 14.80 -7.97 -1.34
N ASP A 323 16.11 -7.96 -1.02
CA ASP A 323 16.92 -9.16 -0.94
C ASP A 323 16.41 -10.15 0.11
N LYS A 324 15.86 -9.62 1.21
CA LYS A 324 15.26 -10.42 2.27
C LYS A 324 14.04 -11.21 1.78
N ALA A 325 13.17 -10.60 0.98
CA ALA A 325 12.03 -11.29 0.38
C ALA A 325 12.48 -12.37 -0.63
N LYS A 326 13.52 -12.08 -1.44
CA LYS A 326 14.12 -13.08 -2.33
C LYS A 326 14.58 -14.31 -1.57
N THR A 327 15.24 -14.10 -0.44
CA THR A 327 15.87 -15.19 0.34
C THR A 327 14.84 -15.97 1.17
N LEU A 328 13.93 -15.25 1.87
CA LEU A 328 13.07 -15.88 2.88
C LEU A 328 11.77 -16.46 2.29
N ILE A 329 11.21 -15.84 1.26
CA ILE A 329 9.95 -16.28 0.65
C ILE A 329 10.07 -16.59 -0.83
N GLU A 330 11.31 -16.75 -1.35
CA GLU A 330 11.62 -17.04 -2.76
C GLU A 330 10.91 -16.05 -3.72
N TYR A 331 10.73 -14.80 -3.27
CA TYR A 331 10.01 -13.80 -4.05
C TYR A 331 10.86 -13.32 -5.23
N THR A 332 10.32 -13.44 -6.41
CA THR A 332 10.78 -12.77 -7.64
C THR A 332 9.58 -12.10 -8.28
N PRO A 333 9.71 -10.87 -8.81
CA PRO A 333 8.61 -10.23 -9.54
C PRO A 333 8.06 -11.16 -10.62
N LEU A 334 6.74 -11.29 -10.65
CA LEU A 334 6.07 -12.16 -11.63
C LEU A 334 6.02 -11.52 -13.02
N PHE A 335 5.98 -10.19 -13.05
CA PHE A 335 5.92 -9.38 -14.26
C PHE A 335 7.14 -8.50 -14.35
N SER A 336 7.78 -8.48 -15.52
CA SER A 336 8.83 -7.52 -15.85
C SER A 336 8.28 -6.08 -15.85
N VAL A 337 9.16 -5.10 -15.86
CA VAL A 337 8.77 -3.67 -15.94
C VAL A 337 7.96 -3.39 -17.21
N GLU A 338 8.34 -4.00 -18.32
CA GLU A 338 7.64 -3.83 -19.59
C GLU A 338 6.24 -4.44 -19.55
N GLU A 339 6.10 -5.68 -19.06
CA GLU A 339 4.79 -6.33 -18.88
C GLU A 339 3.91 -5.56 -17.89
N SER A 340 4.48 -5.03 -16.81
CA SER A 340 3.77 -4.20 -15.85
C SER A 340 3.20 -2.93 -16.49
N ASN A 341 3.97 -2.28 -17.35
CA ASN A 341 3.51 -1.12 -18.11
C ASN A 341 2.43 -1.49 -19.12
N GLN A 342 2.60 -2.59 -19.87
CA GLN A 342 1.61 -3.07 -20.86
C GLN A 342 0.28 -3.43 -20.19
N ARG A 343 0.29 -4.01 -18.99
CA ARG A 343 -0.92 -4.33 -18.20
C ARG A 343 -1.62 -3.08 -17.70
N SER A 344 -0.85 -2.12 -17.20
CA SER A 344 -1.37 -0.87 -16.60
C SER A 344 -1.94 0.09 -17.64
N LEU A 345 -1.39 0.09 -18.85
CA LEU A 345 -1.70 1.06 -19.90
C LEU A 345 -3.19 1.12 -20.28
N PRO A 346 -3.90 -0.02 -20.49
CA PRO A 346 -5.34 0.00 -20.79
C PRO A 346 -6.17 0.64 -19.67
N TYR A 347 -5.80 0.41 -18.42
CA TYR A 347 -6.48 1.04 -17.28
C TYR A 347 -6.33 2.55 -17.33
N TYR A 348 -5.11 3.07 -17.41
CA TYR A 348 -4.86 4.51 -17.42
C TYR A 348 -5.43 5.19 -18.68
N ARG A 349 -5.45 4.51 -19.83
CA ARG A 349 -6.11 4.98 -21.05
C ARG A 349 -7.60 5.20 -20.86
N ASN A 350 -8.27 4.33 -20.09
CA ASN A 350 -9.72 4.31 -19.94
C ASN A 350 -10.22 4.95 -18.64
N VAL A 351 -9.33 5.44 -17.76
CA VAL A 351 -9.74 6.18 -16.56
C VAL A 351 -10.61 7.35 -16.94
N LYS A 352 -11.83 7.39 -16.35
CA LYS A 352 -12.77 8.50 -16.56
C LYS A 352 -12.23 9.75 -15.87
N LEU A 353 -11.89 10.75 -16.65
CA LEU A 353 -11.50 12.07 -16.16
C LEU A 353 -12.75 12.94 -16.04
N ARG A 354 -12.79 13.79 -15.01
CA ARG A 354 -13.85 14.79 -14.86
C ARG A 354 -13.70 15.81 -15.99
N LYS A 355 -14.82 16.27 -16.52
CA LYS A 355 -14.85 17.34 -17.53
C LYS A 355 -14.77 18.68 -16.85
#